data_49558a4d2808b476b62b24007ccca27e
#
_entry.id   49558a4d2808b476b62b24007ccca27e
#
_cell.length_a   1.000
_cell.length_b   1.000
_cell.length_c   1.000
_cell.angle_alpha   90.00
_cell.angle_beta   90.00
_cell.angle_gamma   90.00
#
_symmetry.space_group_name_H-M   'P 1'
#
loop_
_entity.id
_entity.type
_entity.pdbx_description
1 polymer ?
#
loop_
_entity_poly.entity_id
_entity_poly.type
_entity_poly.pdbx_seq_one_letter_code
_entity_poly.pdbx_strand_id
1 'polypeptide(L)'
;MGESPGLHPYCHGASEATATLDMIRAVREAQALGEIPGMEPDNGELFLTGYSQGGHAAMATHKYIEENNLLEEFNVIASAPCSGPYEITGAMADTILAASYSNPGYIVYIMASYQRVYGDLYTSYSDVLKAPYDEIVEPYFNGNNYTLGMGSLNEQLPQEIQSFVEDSVLENFLAASDDLSHPIWQAMAANDNHDWLPTRPIKMFYCTGDEQVSFQNALVAESTMLENGATDVEAVFKGEGMHNDCVLPSLTDAFTWFESLKTACSLSIEYLEIGDVEVFPNPIQNTFRIETEDFLNSNVSILDQSGRVVYEHQDLTPNCEIDISNLTSGCYFLMLNNVNKSITIKLIKA
;
A
#
# COMPACT_ATOMS: atom_id res chain seq x y z
N MET A 1 8.21 17.13 -2.61
CA MET A 1 7.37 17.25 -3.83
C MET A 1 7.75 18.53 -4.52
N GLY A 2 8.18 18.47 -5.78
CA GLY A 2 8.58 19.68 -6.51
C GLY A 2 7.38 20.60 -6.75
N GLU A 3 7.64 21.88 -6.89
CA GLU A 3 6.64 22.93 -7.11
C GLU A 3 5.91 22.85 -8.46
N SER A 4 6.29 21.93 -9.33
CA SER A 4 5.58 21.63 -10.57
C SER A 4 4.95 20.26 -10.41
N PRO A 5 3.65 20.11 -10.62
CA PRO A 5 3.03 18.83 -10.81
C PRO A 5 3.55 18.27 -12.14
N GLY A 6 4.75 17.78 -12.11
CA GLY A 6 5.40 17.17 -13.26
C GLY A 6 4.66 15.92 -13.69
N LEU A 7 5.01 15.44 -14.86
CA LEU A 7 4.59 14.12 -15.33
C LEU A 7 4.97 13.08 -14.27
N HIS A 8 3.99 12.28 -13.85
CA HIS A 8 4.22 11.13 -12.98
C HIS A 8 5.11 10.10 -13.71
N PRO A 9 6.25 9.65 -13.14
CA PRO A 9 7.12 8.65 -13.75
C PRO A 9 6.45 7.26 -13.74
N TYR A 10 5.56 7.03 -14.69
CA TYR A 10 4.73 5.82 -14.82
C TYR A 10 5.59 4.58 -15.06
N CYS A 11 5.41 3.54 -14.28
CA CYS A 11 6.20 2.29 -14.29
C CYS A 11 7.72 2.55 -14.24
N HIS A 12 8.16 3.56 -13.48
CA HIS A 12 9.57 3.78 -13.18
C HIS A 12 9.85 3.33 -11.75
N GLY A 13 10.36 2.11 -11.58
CA GLY A 13 10.44 1.39 -10.32
C GLY A 13 11.17 2.16 -9.22
N ALA A 14 12.31 2.80 -9.53
CA ALA A 14 13.07 3.55 -8.54
C ALA A 14 12.29 4.77 -7.99
N SER A 15 11.56 5.50 -8.84
CA SER A 15 10.72 6.63 -8.39
C SER A 15 9.54 6.18 -7.57
N GLU A 16 8.91 5.07 -7.96
CA GLU A 16 7.77 4.49 -7.24
C GLU A 16 8.20 4.02 -5.85
N ALA A 17 9.30 3.29 -5.77
CA ALA A 17 9.84 2.80 -4.51
C ALA A 17 10.22 3.95 -3.59
N THR A 18 11.05 4.88 -4.04
CA THR A 18 11.51 5.99 -3.19
C THR A 18 10.37 6.89 -2.73
N ALA A 19 9.40 7.21 -3.59
CA ALA A 19 8.23 8.00 -3.21
C ALA A 19 7.36 7.27 -2.15
N THR A 20 7.20 5.95 -2.28
CA THR A 20 6.47 5.13 -1.30
C THR A 20 7.19 5.12 0.04
N LEU A 21 8.51 4.91 0.06
CA LEU A 21 9.30 4.88 1.30
C LEU A 21 9.33 6.25 1.98
N ASP A 22 9.46 7.34 1.23
CA ASP A 22 9.44 8.69 1.78
C ASP A 22 8.07 9.05 2.38
N MET A 23 6.97 8.58 1.76
CA MET A 23 5.63 8.72 2.32
C MET A 23 5.51 7.97 3.66
N ILE A 24 5.99 6.72 3.74
CA ILE A 24 5.95 5.93 4.98
C ILE A 24 6.76 6.64 6.09
N ARG A 25 7.97 7.14 5.77
CA ARG A 25 8.79 7.91 6.71
C ARG A 25 8.06 9.16 7.21
N ALA A 26 7.45 9.92 6.30
CA ALA A 26 6.70 11.13 6.64
C ALA A 26 5.49 10.83 7.55
N VAL A 27 4.76 9.74 7.28
CA VAL A 27 3.64 9.31 8.13
C VAL A 27 4.12 8.89 9.51
N ARG A 28 5.19 8.10 9.60
CA ARG A 28 5.78 7.69 10.88
C ARG A 28 6.31 8.88 11.70
N GLU A 29 6.92 9.85 11.05
CA GLU A 29 7.38 11.09 11.69
C GLU A 29 6.20 11.92 12.21
N ALA A 30 5.17 12.16 11.38
CA ALA A 30 3.98 12.90 11.78
C ALA A 30 3.23 12.21 12.94
N GLN A 31 3.21 10.89 12.95
CA GLN A 31 2.65 10.07 14.02
C GLN A 31 3.43 10.23 15.33
N ALA A 32 4.76 10.14 15.26
CA ALA A 32 5.66 10.32 16.42
C ALA A 32 5.56 11.73 17.02
N LEU A 33 5.29 12.75 16.19
CA LEU A 33 5.06 14.14 16.60
C LEU A 33 3.63 14.41 17.11
N GLY A 34 2.71 13.43 16.99
CA GLY A 34 1.30 13.61 17.38
C GLY A 34 0.50 14.49 16.43
N GLU A 35 0.96 14.67 15.18
CA GLU A 35 0.31 15.53 14.18
C GLU A 35 -0.87 14.84 13.50
N ILE A 36 -1.07 13.54 13.71
CA ILE A 36 -2.19 12.74 13.18
C ILE A 36 -3.07 12.24 14.34
N PRO A 37 -4.05 13.03 14.80
CA PRO A 37 -4.89 12.65 15.93
C PRO A 37 -5.68 11.38 15.66
N GLY A 38 -5.71 10.45 16.63
CA GLY A 38 -6.49 9.22 16.57
C GLY A 38 -5.87 8.12 15.71
N MET A 39 -4.65 8.29 15.24
CA MET A 39 -3.89 7.23 14.60
C MET A 39 -3.09 6.46 15.66
N GLU A 40 -3.33 5.16 15.77
CA GLU A 40 -2.53 4.31 16.65
C GLU A 40 -1.09 4.21 16.17
N PRO A 41 -0.11 4.00 17.06
CA PRO A 41 1.28 3.82 16.69
C PRO A 41 1.47 2.67 15.69
N ASP A 42 2.31 2.89 14.67
CA ASP A 42 2.74 1.86 13.73
C ASP A 42 3.53 0.78 14.51
N ASN A 43 3.15 -0.49 14.35
CA ASN A 43 3.87 -1.62 14.94
C ASN A 43 5.13 -1.99 14.14
N GLY A 44 5.42 -1.27 13.07
CA GLY A 44 6.56 -1.47 12.19
C GLY A 44 6.36 -2.54 11.12
N GLU A 45 5.28 -3.32 11.15
CA GLU A 45 4.97 -4.31 10.10
C GLU A 45 4.52 -3.61 8.83
N LEU A 46 5.14 -3.97 7.70
CA LEU A 46 4.80 -3.41 6.40
C LEU A 46 4.24 -4.49 5.48
N PHE A 47 3.07 -4.23 4.93
CA PHE A 47 2.43 -5.00 3.88
C PHE A 47 2.31 -4.13 2.63
N LEU A 48 2.78 -4.64 1.50
CA LEU A 48 2.80 -3.89 0.23
C LEU A 48 1.78 -4.49 -0.74
N THR A 49 0.90 -3.68 -1.27
CA THR A 49 -0.03 -4.10 -2.33
C THR A 49 -0.36 -2.94 -3.27
N GLY A 50 -0.85 -3.29 -4.41
CA GLY A 50 -1.32 -2.36 -5.42
C GLY A 50 -1.83 -3.11 -6.63
N TYR A 51 -2.62 -2.45 -7.46
CA TYR A 51 -3.23 -3.02 -8.66
C TYR A 51 -2.68 -2.36 -9.92
N SER A 52 -2.48 -3.13 -10.99
CA SER A 52 -1.99 -2.61 -12.28
C SER A 52 -0.61 -1.93 -12.12
N GLN A 53 -0.47 -0.66 -12.49
CA GLN A 53 0.72 0.13 -12.19
C GLN A 53 1.06 0.15 -10.68
N GLY A 54 0.04 0.13 -9.80
CA GLY A 54 0.26 -0.04 -8.37
C GLY A 54 0.85 -1.40 -7.99
N GLY A 55 0.56 -2.46 -8.76
CA GLY A 55 1.20 -3.77 -8.63
C GLY A 55 2.69 -3.71 -8.98
N HIS A 56 3.04 -2.99 -10.07
CA HIS A 56 4.44 -2.71 -10.41
C HIS A 56 5.13 -1.93 -9.29
N ALA A 57 4.50 -0.88 -8.76
CA ALA A 57 5.05 -0.07 -7.67
C ALA A 57 5.25 -0.87 -6.37
N ALA A 58 4.32 -1.76 -6.03
CA ALA A 58 4.43 -2.64 -4.86
C ALA A 58 5.61 -3.61 -5.01
N MET A 59 5.78 -4.23 -6.19
CA MET A 59 6.89 -5.12 -6.49
C MET A 59 8.22 -4.35 -6.47
N ALA A 60 8.29 -3.20 -7.14
CA ALA A 60 9.48 -2.35 -7.18
C ALA A 60 9.89 -1.87 -5.78
N THR A 61 8.91 -1.52 -4.93
CA THR A 61 9.18 -1.10 -3.55
C THR A 61 9.74 -2.26 -2.72
N HIS A 62 9.17 -3.45 -2.83
CA HIS A 62 9.68 -4.64 -2.13
C HIS A 62 11.11 -4.98 -2.56
N LYS A 63 11.36 -5.07 -3.87
CA LYS A 63 12.69 -5.28 -4.45
C LYS A 63 13.69 -4.24 -3.94
N TYR A 64 13.31 -2.96 -3.99
CA TYR A 64 14.19 -1.87 -3.55
C TYR A 64 14.55 -1.98 -2.06
N ILE A 65 13.60 -2.32 -1.19
CA ILE A 65 13.83 -2.50 0.25
C ILE A 65 14.88 -3.60 0.48
N GLU A 66 14.73 -4.76 -0.15
CA GLU A 66 15.63 -5.90 0.06
C GLU A 66 17.01 -5.67 -0.56
N GLU A 67 17.08 -5.20 -1.81
CA GLU A 67 18.36 -4.95 -2.49
C GLU A 67 19.20 -3.84 -1.84
N ASN A 68 18.55 -2.88 -1.16
CA ASN A 68 19.23 -1.81 -0.44
C ASN A 68 19.40 -2.09 1.07
N ASN A 69 19.10 -3.31 1.54
CA ASN A 69 19.22 -3.72 2.94
C ASN A 69 18.40 -2.85 3.91
N LEU A 70 17.19 -2.48 3.52
CA LEU A 70 16.29 -1.61 4.31
C LEU A 70 15.24 -2.38 5.12
N LEU A 71 15.33 -3.71 5.23
CA LEU A 71 14.39 -4.54 6.00
C LEU A 71 14.33 -4.19 7.48
N GLU A 72 15.43 -3.70 8.07
CA GLU A 72 15.44 -3.24 9.48
C GLU A 72 14.59 -1.97 9.68
N GLU A 73 14.52 -1.09 8.65
CA GLU A 73 13.71 0.13 8.69
C GLU A 73 12.25 -0.14 8.33
N PHE A 74 12.00 -0.99 7.34
CA PHE A 74 10.67 -1.17 6.74
C PHE A 74 10.04 -2.54 7.00
N ASN A 75 10.62 -3.41 7.75
CA ASN A 75 10.09 -4.70 8.19
C ASN A 75 8.95 -5.27 7.30
N VAL A 76 9.25 -5.53 6.03
CA VAL A 76 8.26 -6.10 5.10
C VAL A 76 7.87 -7.49 5.57
N ILE A 77 6.61 -7.71 5.86
CA ILE A 77 6.05 -9.01 6.22
C ILE A 77 5.68 -9.81 4.97
N ALA A 78 5.01 -9.14 4.02
CA ALA A 78 4.63 -9.74 2.74
C ALA A 78 4.29 -8.65 1.71
N SER A 79 4.31 -9.01 0.43
CA SER A 79 3.76 -8.19 -0.64
C SER A 79 2.77 -8.96 -1.51
N ALA A 80 1.72 -8.25 -1.94
CA ALA A 80 0.66 -8.76 -2.79
C ALA A 80 0.48 -7.87 -4.03
N PRO A 81 1.44 -7.85 -4.96
CA PRO A 81 1.29 -7.16 -6.23
C PRO A 81 0.17 -7.80 -7.05
N CYS A 82 -0.75 -6.99 -7.61
CA CYS A 82 -1.91 -7.50 -8.37
C CYS A 82 -1.87 -6.98 -9.80
N SER A 83 -1.98 -7.88 -10.79
CA SER A 83 -2.02 -7.57 -12.24
C SER A 83 -1.04 -6.48 -12.65
N GLY A 84 0.20 -6.55 -12.20
CA GLY A 84 1.24 -5.57 -12.49
C GLY A 84 2.15 -5.97 -13.65
N PRO A 85 2.70 -5.00 -14.41
CA PRO A 85 3.66 -5.26 -15.48
C PRO A 85 5.07 -5.48 -14.89
N TYR A 86 5.36 -6.71 -14.43
CA TYR A 86 6.63 -7.02 -13.75
C TYR A 86 7.78 -7.28 -14.72
N GLU A 87 7.47 -7.75 -15.94
CA GLU A 87 8.39 -7.98 -17.03
C GLU A 87 8.01 -7.08 -18.23
N ILE A 88 8.55 -5.87 -18.23
CA ILE A 88 8.24 -4.85 -19.25
C ILE A 88 8.90 -5.23 -20.57
N THR A 89 10.11 -5.80 -20.52
CA THR A 89 10.88 -6.20 -21.71
C THR A 89 10.40 -7.50 -22.35
N GLY A 90 9.65 -8.34 -21.64
CA GLY A 90 9.12 -9.62 -22.12
C GLY A 90 7.60 -9.58 -22.24
N ALA A 91 6.88 -10.08 -21.23
CA ALA A 91 5.43 -10.26 -21.26
C ALA A 91 4.63 -9.00 -21.66
N MET A 92 5.08 -7.80 -21.27
CA MET A 92 4.44 -6.56 -21.70
C MET A 92 4.82 -6.16 -23.11
N ALA A 93 6.09 -6.28 -23.49
CA ALA A 93 6.53 -5.99 -24.86
C ALA A 93 5.80 -6.88 -25.87
N ASP A 94 5.69 -8.17 -25.59
CA ASP A 94 4.94 -9.13 -26.42
C ASP A 94 3.46 -8.74 -26.57
N THR A 95 2.85 -8.27 -25.50
CA THR A 95 1.45 -7.81 -25.49
C THR A 95 1.26 -6.54 -26.32
N ILE A 96 2.17 -5.56 -26.19
CA ILE A 96 2.14 -4.27 -26.88
C ILE A 96 2.46 -4.43 -28.36
N LEU A 97 3.39 -5.32 -28.70
CA LEU A 97 3.83 -5.60 -30.08
C LEU A 97 2.90 -6.58 -30.82
N ALA A 98 1.88 -7.13 -30.14
CA ALA A 98 0.86 -7.93 -30.79
C ALA A 98 0.09 -7.13 -31.87
N ALA A 99 -0.82 -7.79 -32.59
CA ALA A 99 -1.56 -7.17 -33.67
C ALA A 99 -2.39 -5.94 -33.25
N SER A 100 -2.84 -5.91 -32.02
CA SER A 100 -3.52 -4.74 -31.41
C SER A 100 -3.37 -4.75 -29.89
N TYR A 101 -3.27 -3.56 -29.29
CA TYR A 101 -3.27 -3.36 -27.86
C TYR A 101 -4.39 -2.40 -27.45
N SER A 102 -5.23 -2.83 -26.49
CA SER A 102 -6.49 -2.13 -26.15
C SER A 102 -6.28 -0.71 -25.60
N ASN A 103 -5.12 -0.42 -25.03
CA ASN A 103 -4.86 0.83 -24.31
C ASN A 103 -3.56 1.52 -24.78
N PRO A 104 -3.47 1.95 -26.05
CA PRO A 104 -2.24 2.49 -26.67
C PRO A 104 -1.69 3.73 -25.94
N GLY A 105 -2.52 4.47 -25.22
CA GLY A 105 -2.10 5.60 -24.40
C GLY A 105 -1.07 5.24 -23.32
N TYR A 106 -1.09 4.02 -22.80
CA TYR A 106 -0.06 3.58 -21.83
C TYR A 106 1.31 3.41 -22.44
N ILE A 107 1.40 3.06 -23.74
CA ILE A 107 2.67 3.01 -24.48
C ILE A 107 3.30 4.38 -24.49
N VAL A 108 2.54 5.39 -24.87
CA VAL A 108 3.00 6.78 -24.91
C VAL A 108 3.31 7.31 -23.51
N TYR A 109 2.55 6.87 -22.50
CA TYR A 109 2.80 7.26 -21.11
C TYR A 109 4.16 6.73 -20.61
N ILE A 110 4.48 5.46 -20.89
CA ILE A 110 5.81 4.90 -20.59
C ILE A 110 6.90 5.70 -21.32
N MET A 111 6.72 5.94 -22.62
CA MET A 111 7.68 6.71 -23.43
C MET A 111 7.92 8.12 -22.84
N ALA A 112 6.86 8.84 -22.50
CA ALA A 112 6.93 10.17 -21.90
C ALA A 112 7.60 10.14 -20.51
N SER A 113 7.27 9.14 -19.69
CA SER A 113 7.82 8.96 -18.34
C SER A 113 9.31 8.64 -18.39
N TYR A 114 9.71 7.71 -19.24
CA TYR A 114 11.12 7.34 -19.39
C TYR A 114 11.95 8.47 -20.02
N GLN A 115 11.43 9.19 -21.02
CA GLN A 115 12.09 10.40 -21.50
C GLN A 115 12.27 11.45 -20.40
N ARG A 116 11.27 11.62 -19.53
CA ARG A 116 11.35 12.55 -18.39
C ARG A 116 12.45 12.17 -17.40
N VAL A 117 12.64 10.87 -17.16
CA VAL A 117 13.60 10.36 -16.16
C VAL A 117 15.01 10.26 -16.76
N TYR A 118 15.16 9.64 -17.94
CA TYR A 118 16.45 9.36 -18.54
C TYR A 118 16.97 10.51 -19.42
N GLY A 119 16.08 11.23 -20.08
CA GLY A 119 16.39 12.51 -20.76
C GLY A 119 17.00 12.41 -22.15
N ASP A 120 17.33 11.21 -22.61
CA ASP A 120 18.11 10.98 -23.84
C ASP A 120 17.48 9.99 -24.85
N LEU A 121 16.20 9.63 -24.65
CA LEU A 121 15.52 8.66 -25.51
C LEU A 121 15.04 9.29 -26.83
N TYR A 122 14.58 10.53 -26.79
CA TYR A 122 14.19 11.34 -27.97
C TYR A 122 14.19 12.84 -27.62
N THR A 123 14.10 13.72 -28.59
CA THR A 123 14.08 15.18 -28.34
C THR A 123 12.65 15.74 -28.32
N SER A 124 11.81 15.26 -29.23
CA SER A 124 10.39 15.66 -29.35
C SER A 124 9.52 14.46 -29.69
N TYR A 125 8.21 14.55 -29.46
CA TYR A 125 7.30 13.48 -29.85
C TYR A 125 7.33 13.18 -31.35
N SER A 126 7.62 14.18 -32.21
CA SER A 126 7.75 13.98 -33.64
C SER A 126 8.98 13.15 -34.06
N ASP A 127 9.91 12.88 -33.15
CA ASP A 127 11.04 11.97 -33.42
C ASP A 127 10.61 10.50 -33.29
N VAL A 128 9.52 10.23 -32.58
CA VAL A 128 9.08 8.88 -32.21
C VAL A 128 7.65 8.55 -32.62
N LEU A 129 6.81 9.56 -32.86
CA LEU A 129 5.40 9.39 -33.22
C LEU A 129 5.09 10.03 -34.58
N LYS A 130 4.27 9.35 -35.35
CA LYS A 130 3.75 9.85 -36.64
C LYS A 130 2.77 11.01 -36.46
N ALA A 131 2.75 11.97 -37.36
CA ALA A 131 1.69 12.96 -37.41
C ALA A 131 0.32 12.29 -37.71
N PRO A 132 -0.76 12.74 -37.06
CA PRO A 132 -0.87 13.87 -36.13
C PRO A 132 -0.70 13.46 -34.66
N TYR A 133 -0.25 12.24 -34.31
CA TYR A 133 -0.23 11.68 -32.95
C TYR A 133 0.77 12.38 -32.04
N ASP A 134 1.86 12.91 -32.59
CA ASP A 134 2.84 13.74 -31.89
C ASP A 134 2.20 15.01 -31.29
N GLU A 135 1.31 15.67 -32.05
CA GLU A 135 0.56 16.84 -31.56
C GLU A 135 -0.60 16.44 -30.59
N ILE A 136 -1.21 15.26 -30.80
CA ILE A 136 -2.30 14.75 -29.94
C ILE A 136 -1.78 14.42 -28.55
N VAL A 137 -0.61 13.82 -28.42
CA VAL A 137 -0.10 13.33 -27.12
C VAL A 137 0.52 14.43 -26.25
N GLU A 138 1.09 15.48 -26.87
CA GLU A 138 1.83 16.53 -26.17
C GLU A 138 1.01 17.16 -25.00
N PRO A 139 -0.26 17.54 -25.15
CA PRO A 139 -1.05 18.13 -24.06
C PRO A 139 -1.25 17.22 -22.86
N TYR A 140 -1.18 15.89 -23.03
CA TYR A 140 -1.37 14.94 -21.92
C TYR A 140 -0.16 14.86 -21.01
N PHE A 141 1.04 15.13 -21.52
CA PHE A 141 2.29 14.89 -20.82
C PHE A 141 3.18 16.13 -20.62
N ASN A 142 2.69 17.31 -20.97
CA ASN A 142 3.44 18.56 -20.78
C ASN A 142 3.39 19.11 -19.33
N GLY A 143 2.69 18.44 -18.41
CA GLY A 143 2.57 18.85 -17.02
C GLY A 143 1.64 20.03 -16.74
N ASN A 144 0.94 20.56 -17.75
CA ASN A 144 0.08 21.75 -17.63
C ASN A 144 -1.43 21.42 -17.62
N ASN A 145 -1.81 20.18 -17.94
CA ASN A 145 -3.20 19.83 -18.15
C ASN A 145 -3.59 18.58 -17.33
N TYR A 146 -4.31 18.81 -16.21
CA TYR A 146 -4.75 17.74 -15.29
C TYR A 146 -6.16 17.21 -15.58
N THR A 147 -6.82 17.74 -16.59
CA THR A 147 -8.21 17.35 -16.92
C THR A 147 -8.26 16.28 -18.00
N LEU A 148 -7.15 16.02 -18.68
CA LEU A 148 -7.07 15.00 -19.72
C LEU A 148 -6.78 13.63 -19.08
N GLY A 149 -7.71 12.69 -19.29
CA GLY A 149 -7.61 11.32 -18.79
C GLY A 149 -7.09 10.35 -19.85
N MET A 150 -6.46 9.25 -19.40
CA MET A 150 -5.94 8.19 -20.28
C MET A 150 -7.02 7.58 -21.20
N GLY A 151 -8.28 7.49 -20.72
CA GLY A 151 -9.40 7.04 -21.55
C GLY A 151 -9.57 7.88 -22.81
N SER A 152 -9.49 9.21 -22.68
CA SER A 152 -9.62 10.11 -23.84
C SER A 152 -8.40 10.05 -24.77
N LEU A 153 -7.23 9.69 -24.28
CA LEU A 153 -6.06 9.45 -25.13
C LEU A 153 -6.19 8.12 -25.89
N ASN A 154 -6.63 7.07 -25.22
CA ASN A 154 -6.87 5.77 -25.85
C ASN A 154 -7.88 5.84 -27.01
N GLU A 155 -8.90 6.72 -26.91
CA GLU A 155 -9.88 6.93 -27.98
C GLU A 155 -9.28 7.65 -29.22
N GLN A 156 -8.16 8.34 -29.07
CA GLN A 156 -7.52 9.12 -30.13
C GLN A 156 -6.33 8.39 -30.79
N LEU A 157 -5.84 7.33 -30.19
CA LEU A 157 -4.73 6.54 -30.71
C LEU A 157 -5.22 5.23 -31.33
N PRO A 158 -4.61 4.79 -32.45
CA PRO A 158 -4.84 3.46 -32.99
C PRO A 158 -4.38 2.38 -32.01
N GLN A 159 -5.03 1.22 -32.06
CA GLN A 159 -4.64 0.07 -31.24
C GLN A 159 -3.37 -0.65 -31.75
N GLU A 160 -3.04 -0.43 -33.01
CA GLU A 160 -1.85 -0.99 -33.65
C GLU A 160 -0.66 -0.03 -33.51
N ILE A 161 0.38 -0.43 -32.79
CA ILE A 161 1.56 0.40 -32.51
C ILE A 161 2.22 0.95 -33.79
N GLN A 162 2.27 0.15 -34.85
CA GLN A 162 2.83 0.56 -36.15
C GLN A 162 2.06 1.68 -36.82
N SER A 163 0.83 1.96 -36.39
CA SER A 163 0.01 3.02 -36.97
C SER A 163 0.34 4.40 -36.42
N PHE A 164 0.98 4.50 -35.27
CA PHE A 164 1.26 5.79 -34.62
C PHE A 164 2.73 5.99 -34.21
N VAL A 165 3.54 4.94 -34.10
CA VAL A 165 4.99 5.04 -33.88
C VAL A 165 5.71 5.14 -35.22
N GLU A 166 6.76 5.97 -35.29
CA GLU A 166 7.59 6.13 -36.51
C GLU A 166 8.21 4.80 -36.93
N ASP A 167 8.12 4.47 -38.22
CA ASP A 167 8.57 3.18 -38.74
C ASP A 167 10.07 2.92 -38.44
N SER A 168 10.92 3.92 -38.57
CA SER A 168 12.34 3.78 -38.28
C SER A 168 12.64 3.55 -36.80
N VAL A 169 11.83 4.10 -35.90
CA VAL A 169 11.94 3.87 -34.46
C VAL A 169 11.54 2.45 -34.13
N LEU A 170 10.41 2.00 -34.66
CA LEU A 170 9.91 0.65 -34.44
C LEU A 170 10.83 -0.41 -35.04
N GLU A 171 11.35 -0.19 -36.27
CA GLU A 171 12.32 -1.10 -36.91
C GLU A 171 13.60 -1.23 -36.08
N ASN A 172 14.18 -0.13 -35.61
CA ASN A 172 15.39 -0.13 -34.79
C ASN A 172 15.14 -0.77 -33.42
N PHE A 173 13.99 -0.51 -32.81
CA PHE A 173 13.58 -1.11 -31.56
C PHE A 173 13.45 -2.64 -31.68
N LEU A 174 12.74 -3.13 -32.71
CA LEU A 174 12.58 -4.56 -32.96
C LEU A 174 13.90 -5.25 -33.31
N ALA A 175 14.78 -4.60 -34.10
CA ALA A 175 16.09 -5.15 -34.45
C ALA A 175 17.03 -5.34 -33.25
N ALA A 176 16.79 -4.63 -32.15
CA ALA A 176 17.60 -4.69 -30.93
C ALA A 176 16.91 -5.51 -29.81
N SER A 177 15.85 -6.26 -30.10
CA SER A 177 15.10 -7.05 -29.10
C SER A 177 15.91 -8.19 -28.46
N ASP A 178 16.83 -8.79 -29.23
CA ASP A 178 17.61 -9.95 -28.76
C ASP A 178 18.73 -9.54 -27.77
N ASP A 179 19.30 -8.36 -27.91
CA ASP A 179 20.44 -7.88 -27.11
C ASP A 179 20.12 -6.67 -26.24
N LEU A 180 18.90 -6.13 -26.32
CA LEU A 180 18.40 -4.95 -25.61
C LEU A 180 19.31 -3.72 -25.80
N SER A 181 19.99 -3.61 -26.93
CA SER A 181 20.97 -2.53 -27.17
C SER A 181 20.34 -1.16 -27.46
N HIS A 182 19.07 -1.12 -27.83
CA HIS A 182 18.37 0.14 -28.08
C HIS A 182 18.09 0.87 -26.75
N PRO A 183 18.26 2.21 -26.66
CA PRO A 183 18.04 2.96 -25.41
C PRO A 183 16.67 2.74 -24.75
N ILE A 184 15.60 2.59 -25.54
CA ILE A 184 14.26 2.30 -25.01
C ILE A 184 14.23 0.92 -24.34
N TRP A 185 14.86 -0.11 -24.94
CA TRP A 185 14.98 -1.43 -24.31
C TRP A 185 15.75 -1.38 -22.98
N GLN A 186 16.85 -0.62 -22.94
CA GLN A 186 17.61 -0.43 -21.71
C GLN A 186 16.80 0.28 -20.62
N ALA A 187 16.02 1.30 -21.01
CA ALA A 187 15.12 1.97 -20.09
C ALA A 187 14.00 1.04 -19.58
N MET A 188 13.45 0.18 -20.44
CA MET A 188 12.46 -0.84 -20.05
C MET A 188 13.09 -1.86 -19.09
N ALA A 189 14.24 -2.43 -19.42
CA ALA A 189 14.95 -3.41 -18.60
C ALA A 189 15.33 -2.88 -17.21
N ALA A 190 15.68 -1.60 -17.12
CA ALA A 190 15.95 -0.95 -15.83
C ALA A 190 14.71 -0.87 -14.91
N ASN A 191 13.52 -1.13 -15.44
CA ASN A 191 12.26 -1.11 -14.71
C ASN A 191 11.57 -2.49 -14.65
N ASP A 192 12.24 -3.54 -15.10
CA ASP A 192 11.81 -4.92 -14.86
C ASP A 192 11.94 -5.28 -13.38
N ASN A 193 10.89 -5.87 -12.83
CA ASN A 193 10.82 -6.23 -11.42
C ASN A 193 10.56 -7.72 -11.20
N HIS A 194 10.73 -8.57 -12.22
CA HIS A 194 10.49 -10.00 -12.16
C HIS A 194 11.73 -10.82 -11.78
N ASP A 195 12.95 -10.32 -12.06
CA ASP A 195 14.20 -11.07 -11.90
C ASP A 195 14.99 -10.56 -10.69
N TRP A 196 14.73 -11.16 -9.54
CA TRP A 196 15.46 -10.94 -8.28
C TRP A 196 15.15 -12.06 -7.26
N LEU A 197 15.84 -12.09 -6.13
CA LEU A 197 15.65 -13.09 -5.08
C LEU A 197 14.96 -12.47 -3.85
N PRO A 198 13.62 -12.54 -3.74
CA PRO A 198 12.93 -12.11 -2.53
C PRO A 198 13.20 -13.05 -1.36
N THR A 199 13.37 -12.46 -0.16
CA THR A 199 13.48 -13.19 1.10
C THR A 199 12.19 -13.16 1.92
N ARG A 200 11.21 -12.33 1.51
CA ARG A 200 9.89 -12.22 2.13
C ARG A 200 8.80 -12.72 1.18
N PRO A 201 7.67 -13.19 1.74
CA PRO A 201 6.59 -13.77 0.95
C PRO A 201 6.00 -12.82 -0.10
N ILE A 202 5.73 -13.35 -1.31
CA ILE A 202 5.07 -12.63 -2.40
C ILE A 202 3.92 -13.46 -2.96
N LYS A 203 2.73 -12.85 -3.09
CA LYS A 203 1.61 -13.42 -3.85
C LYS A 203 1.17 -12.46 -4.94
N MET A 204 1.34 -12.86 -6.20
CA MET A 204 0.93 -12.08 -7.36
C MET A 204 -0.44 -12.53 -7.85
N PHE A 205 -1.46 -11.69 -7.67
CA PHE A 205 -2.82 -12.01 -8.08
C PHE A 205 -3.08 -11.58 -9.52
N TYR A 206 -3.69 -12.45 -10.35
CA TYR A 206 -3.94 -12.18 -11.77
C TYR A 206 -5.22 -12.83 -12.29
N CYS A 207 -5.74 -12.30 -13.40
CA CYS A 207 -6.80 -12.91 -14.22
C CYS A 207 -6.32 -13.17 -15.64
N THR A 208 -6.76 -14.29 -16.25
CA THR A 208 -6.29 -14.68 -17.59
C THR A 208 -6.93 -13.90 -18.73
N GLY A 209 -8.04 -13.22 -18.48
CA GLY A 209 -8.70 -12.35 -19.47
C GLY A 209 -8.23 -10.89 -19.43
N ASP A 210 -7.18 -10.59 -18.68
CA ASP A 210 -6.63 -9.24 -18.56
C ASP A 210 -6.08 -8.75 -19.90
N GLU A 211 -6.73 -7.75 -20.49
CA GLU A 211 -6.44 -7.20 -21.81
C GLU A 211 -5.47 -6.00 -21.76
N GLN A 212 -5.12 -5.54 -20.56
CA GLN A 212 -4.22 -4.39 -20.36
C GLN A 212 -2.83 -4.83 -19.91
N VAL A 213 -2.78 -5.74 -18.94
CA VAL A 213 -1.54 -6.26 -18.39
C VAL A 213 -1.55 -7.78 -18.53
N SER A 214 -0.70 -8.31 -19.38
CA SER A 214 -0.60 -9.76 -19.60
C SER A 214 -0.40 -10.50 -18.28
N PHE A 215 -1.24 -11.50 -18.02
CA PHE A 215 -1.10 -12.37 -16.85
C PHE A 215 0.24 -13.13 -16.85
N GLN A 216 0.91 -13.24 -18.00
CA GLN A 216 2.24 -13.84 -18.10
C GLN A 216 3.26 -13.14 -17.21
N ASN A 217 3.08 -11.83 -16.92
CA ASN A 217 3.93 -11.12 -15.97
C ASN A 217 4.02 -11.82 -14.60
N ALA A 218 2.89 -12.31 -14.07
CA ALA A 218 2.88 -13.01 -12.79
C ALA A 218 3.55 -14.38 -12.89
N LEU A 219 3.31 -15.11 -13.98
CA LEU A 219 3.87 -16.45 -14.17
C LEU A 219 5.38 -16.42 -14.40
N VAL A 220 5.87 -15.49 -15.21
CA VAL A 220 7.31 -15.30 -15.45
C VAL A 220 8.01 -14.86 -14.18
N ALA A 221 7.45 -13.89 -13.45
CA ALA A 221 8.02 -13.45 -12.19
C ALA A 221 8.11 -14.58 -11.15
N GLU A 222 7.05 -15.38 -10.99
CA GLU A 222 7.08 -16.57 -10.12
C GLU A 222 8.20 -17.52 -10.52
N SER A 223 8.24 -17.93 -11.80
CA SER A 223 9.24 -18.88 -12.31
C SER A 223 10.65 -18.37 -12.08
N THR A 224 10.95 -17.12 -12.45
CA THR A 224 12.27 -16.54 -12.35
C THR A 224 12.72 -16.39 -10.89
N MET A 225 11.84 -15.89 -10.01
CA MET A 225 12.16 -15.77 -8.59
C MET A 225 12.40 -17.13 -7.92
N LEU A 226 11.63 -18.17 -8.26
CA LEU A 226 11.85 -19.53 -7.78
C LEU A 226 13.16 -20.12 -8.32
N GLU A 227 13.52 -19.88 -9.57
CA GLU A 227 14.80 -20.27 -10.17
C GLU A 227 15.99 -19.57 -9.48
N ASN A 228 15.80 -18.33 -9.05
CA ASN A 228 16.79 -17.58 -8.26
C ASN A 228 16.91 -18.07 -6.81
N GLY A 229 16.02 -18.98 -6.37
CA GLY A 229 16.08 -19.62 -5.06
C GLY A 229 15.07 -19.09 -4.03
N ALA A 230 14.08 -18.28 -4.44
CA ALA A 230 12.99 -17.88 -3.58
C ALA A 230 12.17 -19.11 -3.11
N THR A 231 11.64 -19.06 -1.90
CA THR A 231 10.92 -20.20 -1.30
C THR A 231 9.44 -19.90 -1.03
N ASP A 232 9.02 -18.65 -1.11
CA ASP A 232 7.65 -18.22 -0.78
C ASP A 232 7.16 -17.15 -1.77
N VAL A 233 7.04 -17.59 -3.03
CA VAL A 233 6.52 -16.77 -4.15
C VAL A 233 5.44 -17.57 -4.85
N GLU A 234 4.28 -16.96 -5.09
CA GLU A 234 3.13 -17.61 -5.70
C GLU A 234 2.40 -16.68 -6.67
N ALA A 235 2.12 -17.16 -7.88
CA ALA A 235 1.20 -16.53 -8.82
C ALA A 235 -0.22 -17.11 -8.61
N VAL A 236 -1.15 -16.26 -8.18
CA VAL A 236 -2.49 -16.67 -7.73
C VAL A 236 -3.54 -16.32 -8.77
N PHE A 237 -4.11 -17.34 -9.41
CA PHE A 237 -5.19 -17.20 -10.39
C PHE A 237 -6.51 -16.76 -9.73
N LYS A 238 -7.13 -15.68 -10.26
CA LYS A 238 -8.39 -15.10 -9.75
C LYS A 238 -9.59 -15.25 -10.69
N GLY A 239 -9.41 -15.84 -11.84
CA GLY A 239 -10.48 -16.06 -12.82
C GLY A 239 -10.12 -15.58 -14.22
N GLU A 240 -11.12 -15.62 -15.11
CA GLU A 240 -10.98 -15.26 -16.52
C GLU A 240 -11.44 -13.84 -16.82
N GLY A 241 -11.64 -13.00 -15.78
CA GLY A 241 -12.11 -11.63 -15.91
C GLY A 241 -11.14 -10.70 -16.63
N MET A 242 -11.65 -9.61 -17.16
CA MET A 242 -10.86 -8.53 -17.74
C MET A 242 -10.12 -7.74 -16.64
N HIS A 243 -9.23 -6.85 -17.03
CA HIS A 243 -8.41 -6.06 -16.09
C HIS A 243 -9.23 -5.46 -14.94
N ASN A 244 -10.31 -4.76 -15.26
CA ASN A 244 -11.14 -4.11 -14.23
C ASN A 244 -11.95 -5.09 -13.36
N ASP A 245 -12.30 -6.25 -13.89
CA ASP A 245 -13.04 -7.29 -13.14
C ASP A 245 -12.17 -7.96 -12.08
N CYS A 246 -10.87 -7.98 -12.31
CA CYS A 246 -9.88 -8.62 -11.46
C CYS A 246 -9.50 -7.78 -10.21
N VAL A 247 -9.79 -6.49 -10.18
CA VAL A 247 -9.42 -5.56 -9.09
C VAL A 247 -9.93 -6.04 -7.74
N LEU A 248 -11.26 -6.17 -7.63
CA LEU A 248 -11.89 -6.46 -6.32
C LEU A 248 -11.51 -7.85 -5.78
N PRO A 249 -11.59 -8.95 -6.55
CA PRO A 249 -11.20 -10.27 -6.05
C PRO A 249 -9.71 -10.34 -5.66
N SER A 250 -8.82 -9.68 -6.41
CA SER A 250 -7.39 -9.68 -6.11
C SER A 250 -7.07 -8.93 -4.83
N LEU A 251 -7.57 -7.71 -4.68
CA LEU A 251 -7.33 -6.90 -3.48
C LEU A 251 -8.00 -7.51 -2.24
N THR A 252 -9.20 -8.11 -2.37
CA THR A 252 -9.86 -8.78 -1.25
C THR A 252 -9.03 -9.94 -0.71
N ASP A 253 -8.48 -10.76 -1.59
CA ASP A 253 -7.65 -11.89 -1.19
C ASP A 253 -6.29 -11.44 -0.66
N ALA A 254 -5.70 -10.38 -1.22
CA ALA A 254 -4.48 -9.77 -0.72
C ALA A 254 -4.66 -9.30 0.75
N PHE A 255 -5.73 -8.56 1.03
CA PHE A 255 -6.04 -8.14 2.40
C PHE A 255 -6.35 -9.32 3.33
N THR A 256 -7.09 -10.31 2.86
CA THR A 256 -7.37 -11.51 3.65
C THR A 256 -6.09 -12.27 4.02
N TRP A 257 -5.16 -12.37 3.07
CA TRP A 257 -3.87 -12.97 3.31
C TRP A 257 -3.03 -12.17 4.29
N PHE A 258 -2.95 -10.85 4.16
CA PHE A 258 -2.26 -9.97 5.10
C PHE A 258 -2.82 -10.07 6.52
N GLU A 259 -4.14 -10.11 6.67
CA GLU A 259 -4.80 -10.32 7.96
C GLU A 259 -4.37 -11.64 8.64
N SER A 260 -4.04 -12.67 7.85
CA SER A 260 -3.55 -13.95 8.39
C SER A 260 -2.09 -13.92 8.83
N LEU A 261 -1.30 -12.97 8.33
CA LEU A 261 0.13 -12.84 8.59
C LEU A 261 0.45 -11.79 9.66
N LYS A 262 -0.43 -10.79 9.83
CA LYS A 262 -0.18 -9.72 10.80
C LYS A 262 -0.02 -10.31 12.20
N THR A 263 0.95 -9.79 12.94
CA THR A 263 1.01 -10.08 14.36
C THR A 263 -0.28 -9.58 14.98
N ALA A 264 -1.06 -10.49 15.58
CA ALA A 264 -2.21 -10.06 16.34
C ALA A 264 -1.72 -8.97 17.30
N CYS A 265 -2.26 -7.76 17.16
CA CYS A 265 -2.12 -6.78 18.20
C CYS A 265 -2.65 -7.48 19.46
N SER A 266 -1.76 -8.13 20.18
CA SER A 266 -2.08 -8.45 21.53
C SER A 266 -2.27 -7.08 22.17
N LEU A 267 -3.50 -6.67 22.34
CA LEU A 267 -3.86 -6.00 23.56
C LEU A 267 -3.45 -7.00 24.65
N SER A 268 -2.15 -7.15 24.88
CA SER A 268 -1.68 -7.45 26.19
C SER A 268 -2.07 -6.20 26.98
N ILE A 269 -3.30 -6.20 27.46
CA ILE A 269 -3.41 -5.97 28.89
C ILE A 269 -2.34 -6.94 29.41
N GLU A 270 -1.11 -6.44 29.69
CA GLU A 270 -0.38 -7.05 30.75
C GLU A 270 -1.46 -7.25 31.81
N TYR A 271 -1.79 -8.49 32.09
CA TYR A 271 -2.31 -8.80 33.39
C TYR A 271 -1.15 -8.40 34.29
N LEU A 272 -1.03 -7.11 34.57
CA LEU A 272 -0.53 -6.64 35.83
C LEU A 272 -1.35 -7.48 36.79
N GLU A 273 -0.69 -8.40 37.49
CA GLU A 273 -1.33 -9.05 38.64
C GLU A 273 -2.10 -7.93 39.28
N ILE A 274 -3.45 -8.06 39.26
CA ILE A 274 -4.33 -7.02 39.72
C ILE A 274 -3.96 -6.90 41.18
N GLY A 275 -3.08 -5.96 41.49
CA GLY A 275 -2.78 -5.64 42.86
C GLY A 275 -4.15 -5.30 43.46
N ASP A 276 -4.50 -5.99 44.49
CA ASP A 276 -5.83 -6.13 45.08
C ASP A 276 -6.67 -4.85 44.96
N VAL A 277 -7.42 -4.71 43.87
CA VAL A 277 -8.47 -3.69 43.72
C VAL A 277 -9.80 -4.42 43.73
N GLU A 278 -10.49 -4.32 44.84
CA GLU A 278 -11.82 -4.87 44.98
C GLU A 278 -12.87 -3.76 44.90
N VAL A 279 -13.93 -4.01 44.12
CA VAL A 279 -15.08 -3.12 43.95
C VAL A 279 -16.32 -3.85 44.36
N PHE A 280 -16.97 -3.39 45.43
CA PHE A 280 -18.19 -4.04 45.94
C PHE A 280 -19.23 -3.04 46.50
N PRO A 281 -20.51 -3.37 46.38
CA PRO A 281 -21.05 -4.49 45.59
C PRO A 281 -20.95 -4.22 44.09
N ASN A 282 -20.75 -5.26 43.31
CA ASN A 282 -20.89 -5.22 41.85
C ASN A 282 -21.65 -6.49 41.42
N PRO A 283 -22.93 -6.42 41.01
CA PRO A 283 -23.71 -5.23 40.60
C PRO A 283 -24.04 -4.21 41.71
N ILE A 284 -24.08 -2.93 41.27
CA ILE A 284 -24.21 -1.74 42.12
C ILE A 284 -25.66 -1.23 42.06
N GLN A 285 -26.29 -0.94 43.21
CA GLN A 285 -27.57 -0.22 43.24
C GLN A 285 -27.38 1.29 43.26
N ASN A 286 -26.77 1.85 44.29
CA ASN A 286 -26.59 3.30 44.43
C ASN A 286 -25.12 3.67 44.71
N THR A 287 -24.48 2.95 45.63
CA THR A 287 -23.09 3.20 46.05
C THR A 287 -22.25 1.95 45.96
N PHE A 288 -20.95 2.13 45.82
CA PHE A 288 -19.96 1.06 45.88
C PHE A 288 -18.68 1.56 46.57
N ARG A 289 -17.84 0.64 47.01
CA ARG A 289 -16.55 0.94 47.63
C ARG A 289 -15.44 0.35 46.78
N ILE A 290 -14.31 1.03 46.86
CA ILE A 290 -13.05 0.59 46.24
C ILE A 290 -12.08 0.28 47.38
N GLU A 291 -11.65 -0.98 47.48
CA GLU A 291 -10.58 -1.39 48.39
C GLU A 291 -9.31 -1.64 47.54
N THR A 292 -8.24 -0.93 47.87
CA THR A 292 -6.95 -1.07 47.23
C THR A 292 -5.86 -0.39 48.07
N GLU A 293 -4.69 -0.98 48.07
CA GLU A 293 -3.47 -0.34 48.63
C GLU A 293 -2.66 0.31 47.52
N ASP A 294 -2.70 -0.24 46.30
CA ASP A 294 -1.85 0.14 45.16
C ASP A 294 -2.29 1.45 44.46
N PHE A 295 -3.57 1.82 44.56
CA PHE A 295 -4.17 2.97 43.89
C PHE A 295 -4.61 4.08 44.83
N LEU A 296 -4.08 4.13 46.04
CA LEU A 296 -4.32 5.28 46.93
C LEU A 296 -3.77 6.57 46.28
N ASN A 297 -4.49 7.68 46.43
CA ASN A 297 -4.25 8.96 45.81
C ASN A 297 -4.32 8.96 44.27
N SER A 298 -5.01 7.96 43.68
CA SER A 298 -5.28 7.91 42.26
C SER A 298 -6.50 8.77 41.88
N ASN A 299 -6.55 9.21 40.65
CA ASN A 299 -7.77 9.76 40.06
C ASN A 299 -8.72 8.62 39.70
N VAL A 300 -9.99 8.81 40.02
CA VAL A 300 -11.08 7.90 39.74
C VAL A 300 -11.95 8.51 38.63
N SER A 301 -12.17 7.80 37.54
CA SER A 301 -13.11 8.20 36.50
C SER A 301 -14.06 7.03 36.20
N ILE A 302 -15.34 7.32 35.99
CA ILE A 302 -16.30 6.33 35.51
C ILE A 302 -16.75 6.75 34.12
N LEU A 303 -16.66 5.81 33.17
CA LEU A 303 -17.02 6.02 31.77
C LEU A 303 -18.26 5.21 31.42
N ASP A 304 -19.11 5.77 30.56
CA ASP A 304 -20.18 5.00 29.91
C ASP A 304 -19.64 4.14 28.73
N GLN A 305 -20.52 3.37 28.11
CA GLN A 305 -20.16 2.48 27.00
C GLN A 305 -19.65 3.21 25.74
N SER A 306 -19.85 4.53 25.67
CA SER A 306 -19.34 5.37 24.59
C SER A 306 -17.95 5.97 24.88
N GLY A 307 -17.39 5.67 26.07
CA GLY A 307 -16.13 6.24 26.53
C GLY A 307 -16.23 7.66 27.12
N ARG A 308 -17.48 8.16 27.30
CA ARG A 308 -17.70 9.48 27.91
C ARG A 308 -17.60 9.36 29.42
N VAL A 309 -16.81 10.26 30.05
CA VAL A 309 -16.72 10.35 31.52
C VAL A 309 -18.05 10.84 32.09
N VAL A 310 -18.62 10.06 33.00
CA VAL A 310 -19.89 10.35 33.69
C VAL A 310 -19.72 10.62 35.18
N TYR A 311 -18.53 10.34 35.72
CA TYR A 311 -18.18 10.64 37.11
C TYR A 311 -16.65 10.82 37.23
N GLU A 312 -16.20 11.77 38.05
CA GLU A 312 -14.80 11.95 38.39
C GLU A 312 -14.64 12.22 39.89
N HIS A 313 -13.57 11.67 40.47
CA HIS A 313 -13.16 11.93 41.86
C HIS A 313 -11.62 11.95 41.92
N GLN A 314 -11.05 12.90 42.62
CA GLN A 314 -9.60 13.02 42.80
C GLN A 314 -9.20 12.47 44.17
N ASP A 315 -7.97 11.96 44.27
CA ASP A 315 -7.38 11.50 45.51
C ASP A 315 -8.15 10.36 46.20
N LEU A 316 -8.18 9.18 45.58
CA LEU A 316 -8.81 7.99 46.15
C LEU A 316 -8.26 7.70 47.58
N THR A 317 -9.12 7.75 48.58
CA THR A 317 -8.78 7.45 49.98
C THR A 317 -9.18 6.03 50.36
N PRO A 318 -8.56 5.43 51.40
CA PRO A 318 -8.98 4.12 51.89
C PRO A 318 -10.47 4.11 52.24
N ASN A 319 -11.19 3.04 51.83
CA ASN A 319 -12.63 2.89 52.02
C ASN A 319 -13.49 4.00 51.37
N CYS A 320 -13.03 4.60 50.26
CA CYS A 320 -13.82 5.58 49.53
C CYS A 320 -15.13 4.97 49.04
N GLU A 321 -16.25 5.61 49.42
CA GLU A 321 -17.58 5.24 48.93
C GLU A 321 -18.00 6.17 47.80
N ILE A 322 -18.36 5.63 46.66
CA ILE A 322 -18.71 6.38 45.44
C ILE A 322 -20.23 6.21 45.20
N ASP A 323 -20.94 7.32 45.14
CA ASP A 323 -22.35 7.39 44.83
C ASP A 323 -22.60 7.58 43.33
N ILE A 324 -23.27 6.61 42.71
CA ILE A 324 -23.70 6.62 41.32
C ILE A 324 -25.22 6.48 41.19
N SER A 325 -25.96 6.91 42.19
CA SER A 325 -27.43 6.86 42.19
C SER A 325 -28.07 7.63 41.06
N ASN A 326 -27.37 8.63 40.52
CA ASN A 326 -27.78 9.45 39.37
C ASN A 326 -27.54 8.79 38.02
N LEU A 327 -26.82 7.68 37.95
CA LEU A 327 -26.57 6.94 36.71
C LEU A 327 -27.71 5.94 36.43
N THR A 328 -28.03 5.74 35.16
CA THR A 328 -29.02 4.76 34.71
C THR A 328 -28.48 3.33 34.84
N SER A 329 -29.37 2.34 34.95
CA SER A 329 -28.97 0.93 34.91
C SER A 329 -28.21 0.63 33.62
N GLY A 330 -27.10 -0.06 33.73
CA GLY A 330 -26.22 -0.33 32.56
C GLY A 330 -24.81 -0.77 32.94
N CYS A 331 -23.98 -0.89 31.92
CA CYS A 331 -22.55 -1.21 32.05
C CYS A 331 -21.73 0.06 32.00
N TYR A 332 -20.77 0.19 32.91
CA TYR A 332 -19.84 1.30 33.04
C TYR A 332 -18.43 0.76 33.23
N PHE A 333 -17.43 1.64 33.10
CA PHE A 333 -16.03 1.31 33.30
C PHE A 333 -15.41 2.27 34.32
N LEU A 334 -14.92 1.71 35.43
CA LEU A 334 -14.16 2.43 36.45
C LEU A 334 -12.69 2.46 36.00
N MET A 335 -12.12 3.62 35.88
CA MET A 335 -10.68 3.82 35.65
C MET A 335 -10.05 4.43 36.90
N LEU A 336 -8.97 3.79 37.37
CA LEU A 336 -8.09 4.33 38.42
C LEU A 336 -6.75 4.63 37.79
N ASN A 337 -6.32 5.88 37.89
CA ASN A 337 -5.07 6.35 37.31
C ASN A 337 -4.20 7.05 38.34
N ASN A 338 -2.95 6.61 38.48
CA ASN A 338 -1.91 7.36 39.17
C ASN A 338 -0.70 7.56 38.23
N VAL A 339 0.38 8.20 38.73
CA VAL A 339 1.54 8.56 37.93
C VAL A 339 2.22 7.36 37.23
N ASN A 340 2.06 6.14 37.75
CA ASN A 340 2.78 4.96 37.30
C ASN A 340 1.88 3.81 36.81
N LYS A 341 0.58 3.82 37.15
CA LYS A 341 -0.31 2.69 36.93
C LYS A 341 -1.70 3.17 36.50
N SER A 342 -2.35 2.39 35.66
CA SER A 342 -3.77 2.56 35.30
C SER A 342 -4.46 1.19 35.36
N ILE A 343 -5.69 1.15 35.86
CA ILE A 343 -6.53 -0.05 35.83
C ILE A 343 -7.95 0.32 35.40
N THR A 344 -8.60 -0.57 34.66
CA THR A 344 -10.00 -0.44 34.27
C THR A 344 -10.80 -1.63 34.75
N ILE A 345 -11.89 -1.38 35.48
CA ILE A 345 -12.77 -2.40 36.07
C ILE A 345 -14.19 -2.20 35.55
N LYS A 346 -14.82 -3.28 35.10
CA LYS A 346 -16.21 -3.25 34.65
C LYS A 346 -17.16 -3.12 35.84
N LEU A 347 -18.05 -2.13 35.82
CA LEU A 347 -19.13 -1.89 36.75
C LEU A 347 -20.48 -2.26 36.13
N ILE A 348 -21.35 -2.89 36.90
CA ILE A 348 -22.75 -3.17 36.54
C ILE A 348 -23.65 -2.37 37.46
N LYS A 349 -24.34 -1.35 36.94
CA LYS A 349 -25.38 -0.58 37.62
C LYS A 349 -26.70 -1.34 37.46
N ALA A 350 -27.31 -1.81 38.57
CA ALA A 350 -28.58 -2.55 38.61
C ALA A 350 -29.80 -1.64 38.46
#